data_5f3f3a9eb26109c44bd4e39246acf6c3
#
_entry.id   5f3f3a9eb26109c44bd4e39246acf6c3
#
_cell.length_a   1.000
_cell.length_b   1.000
_cell.length_c   1.000
_cell.angle_alpha   90.00
_cell.angle_beta   90.00
_cell.angle_gamma   90.00
#
_symmetry.space_group_name_H-M   'P 1'
#
loop_
_entity.id
_entity.type
_entity.pdbx_description
1 polymer ?
#
loop_
_entity_poly.entity_id
_entity_poly.type
_entity_poly.pdbx_seq_one_letter_code
_entity_poly.pdbx_strand_id
1 'polypeptide(L)'
;ALAEGRLFLLLDRLAVDGSKDGVTRLTDSVETALYEGDGECLLRFYPDRTLQRFSTRFEADGITFEEPSDNLFSFNNPVGACPRCEGFGRVVGIDEHLVVPNRSLSVYDGAVMCWRGAKLSQWQQEFMRRAAAHDFPIFEPYYKLTPAQHDLLWHGGPGMAWEEGDVDVCIDGFFHALEQGAYKIQNRVMLARYRGK
;
A
#
# COMPACT_ATOMS: atom_id res chain seq x y z
N ALA A 1 -4.22 -4.83 39.28
CA ALA A 1 -3.24 -5.13 38.23
C ALA A 1 -3.41 -6.58 37.71
N LEU A 2 -3.53 -7.57 38.58
CA LEU A 2 -3.76 -8.98 38.17
C LEU A 2 -5.16 -9.18 37.55
N ALA A 3 -6.18 -8.41 38.00
CA ALA A 3 -7.53 -8.48 37.43
C ALA A 3 -7.63 -7.87 36.01
N GLU A 4 -6.66 -7.03 35.62
CA GLU A 4 -6.59 -6.39 34.30
C GLU A 4 -5.58 -7.09 33.36
N GLY A 5 -4.96 -8.20 33.80
CA GLY A 5 -3.95 -8.92 33.00
C GLY A 5 -2.63 -8.14 32.80
N ARG A 6 -2.38 -7.10 33.59
CA ARG A 6 -1.14 -6.31 33.51
C ARG A 6 -0.27 -6.55 34.75
N LEU A 7 0.96 -7.00 34.51
CA LEU A 7 1.97 -7.17 35.53
C LEU A 7 3.03 -6.08 35.34
N PHE A 8 3.40 -5.40 36.44
CA PHE A 8 4.44 -4.38 36.45
C PHE A 8 5.55 -4.79 37.40
N LEU A 9 6.80 -4.60 36.96
CA LEU A 9 7.98 -4.72 37.81
C LEU A 9 8.23 -3.36 38.47
N LEU A 10 8.24 -3.33 39.80
CA LEU A 10 8.60 -2.13 40.56
C LEU A 10 10.11 -2.10 40.75
N LEU A 11 10.77 -1.13 40.17
CA LEU A 11 12.22 -0.98 40.24
C LEU A 11 12.68 -0.10 41.41
N ASP A 12 12.05 1.06 41.59
CA ASP A 12 12.41 1.98 42.69
C ASP A 12 11.21 2.79 43.20
N ARG A 13 11.34 3.37 44.39
CA ARG A 13 10.44 4.35 45.00
C ARG A 13 11.27 5.53 45.48
N LEU A 14 11.03 6.70 44.90
CA LEU A 14 11.77 7.91 45.11
C LEU A 14 10.91 9.00 45.74
N ALA A 15 11.46 9.81 46.58
CA ALA A 15 10.93 11.12 46.95
C ALA A 15 11.66 12.19 46.13
N VAL A 16 10.90 13.07 45.47
CA VAL A 16 11.49 14.17 44.68
C VAL A 16 11.74 15.32 45.63
N ASP A 17 13.01 15.54 45.96
CA ASP A 17 13.47 16.60 46.85
C ASP A 17 14.24 17.75 46.15
N GLY A 18 14.45 17.61 44.83
CA GLY A 18 15.22 18.58 44.02
C GLY A 18 16.70 18.64 44.30
N SER A 19 17.24 17.76 45.17
CA SER A 19 18.67 17.66 45.44
C SER A 19 19.43 17.07 44.26
N LYS A 20 20.74 17.38 44.15
CA LYS A 20 21.58 16.79 43.10
C LYS A 20 21.64 15.27 43.20
N ASP A 21 21.71 14.76 44.41
CA ASP A 21 21.75 13.30 44.65
C ASP A 21 20.40 12.63 44.29
N GLY A 22 19.28 13.29 44.60
CA GLY A 22 17.94 12.84 44.20
C GLY A 22 17.74 12.75 42.69
N VAL A 23 18.27 13.76 41.96
CA VAL A 23 18.25 13.77 40.49
C VAL A 23 19.11 12.63 39.93
N THR A 24 20.32 12.43 40.44
CA THR A 24 21.24 11.34 40.00
C THR A 24 20.55 9.99 40.20
N ARG A 25 20.00 9.74 41.39
CA ARG A 25 19.29 8.50 41.70
C ARG A 25 18.08 8.28 40.77
N LEU A 26 17.31 9.34 40.48
CA LEU A 26 16.17 9.26 39.56
C LEU A 26 16.66 8.87 38.15
N THR A 27 17.76 9.46 37.68
CA THR A 27 18.33 9.12 36.36
C THR A 27 18.72 7.65 36.29
N ASP A 28 19.48 7.16 37.25
CA ASP A 28 19.91 5.74 37.32
C ASP A 28 18.72 4.79 37.35
N SER A 29 17.67 5.16 38.11
CA SER A 29 16.44 4.33 38.19
C SER A 29 15.66 4.33 36.89
N VAL A 30 15.59 5.47 36.18
CA VAL A 30 14.90 5.57 34.89
C VAL A 30 15.70 4.83 33.81
N GLU A 31 17.02 4.94 33.77
CA GLU A 31 17.86 4.17 32.83
C GLU A 31 17.68 2.67 33.05
N THR A 32 17.68 2.20 34.29
CA THR A 32 17.40 0.81 34.60
C THR A 32 16.01 0.40 34.16
N ALA A 33 14.99 1.25 34.37
CA ALA A 33 13.61 0.99 33.97
C ALA A 33 13.45 0.88 32.46
N LEU A 34 14.11 1.75 31.70
CA LEU A 34 14.11 1.69 30.24
C LEU A 34 14.83 0.46 29.70
N TYR A 35 15.93 0.07 30.35
CA TYR A 35 16.67 -1.14 29.97
C TYR A 35 15.84 -2.42 30.20
N GLU A 36 15.27 -2.59 31.40
CA GLU A 36 14.46 -3.76 31.75
C GLU A 36 13.11 -3.77 31.02
N GLY A 37 12.58 -2.59 30.65
CA GLY A 37 11.33 -2.41 29.92
C GLY A 37 11.48 -2.38 28.40
N ASP A 38 12.65 -2.73 27.84
CA ASP A 38 12.92 -2.71 26.40
C ASP A 38 12.52 -1.37 25.76
N GLY A 39 13.00 -0.27 26.36
CA GLY A 39 12.77 1.10 25.93
C GLY A 39 11.49 1.74 26.47
N GLU A 40 10.76 1.08 27.35
CA GLU A 40 9.57 1.64 27.97
C GLU A 40 9.69 1.71 29.49
N CYS A 41 9.26 2.82 30.09
CA CYS A 41 9.09 2.91 31.54
C CYS A 41 7.79 3.61 31.94
N LEU A 42 7.34 3.32 33.14
CA LEU A 42 6.11 3.87 33.72
C LEU A 42 6.43 4.57 35.05
N LEU A 43 6.08 5.84 35.12
CA LEU A 43 6.16 6.61 36.38
C LEU A 43 4.76 6.70 36.99
N ARG A 44 4.66 6.32 38.28
CA ARG A 44 3.46 6.51 39.07
C ARG A 44 3.68 7.59 40.12
N PHE A 45 2.92 8.65 40.04
CA PHE A 45 2.98 9.77 40.98
C PHE A 45 2.05 9.54 42.17
N TYR A 46 2.46 9.99 43.35
CA TYR A 46 1.66 9.99 44.57
C TYR A 46 1.43 11.42 45.05
N PRO A 47 0.26 11.76 45.65
CA PRO A 47 -0.79 10.84 46.09
C PRO A 47 -1.87 10.48 45.05
N ASP A 48 -1.95 11.19 43.92
CA ASP A 48 -3.02 11.08 42.90
C ASP A 48 -3.00 9.78 42.09
N ARG A 49 -1.92 9.01 42.19
CA ARG A 49 -1.71 7.74 41.49
C ARG A 49 -1.74 7.84 39.95
N THR A 50 -1.51 9.03 39.41
CA THR A 50 -1.34 9.21 37.97
C THR A 50 -0.23 8.33 37.45
N LEU A 51 -0.46 7.72 36.28
CA LEU A 51 0.51 6.88 35.60
C LEU A 51 0.91 7.56 34.29
N GLN A 52 2.20 7.79 34.10
CA GLN A 52 2.74 8.36 32.88
C GLN A 52 3.72 7.38 32.24
N ARG A 53 3.51 7.10 30.94
CA ARG A 53 4.39 6.25 30.13
C ARG A 53 5.45 7.10 29.45
N PHE A 54 6.66 6.60 29.45
CA PHE A 54 7.79 7.15 28.70
C PHE A 54 8.35 6.05 27.80
N SER A 55 8.74 6.40 26.60
CA SER A 55 9.33 5.49 25.63
C SER A 55 10.54 6.16 24.96
N THR A 56 11.59 5.39 24.74
CA THR A 56 12.74 5.79 23.90
C THR A 56 12.59 5.26 22.48
N ARG A 57 11.53 4.52 22.19
CA ARG A 57 11.27 4.00 20.86
C ARG A 57 10.85 5.13 19.91
N PHE A 58 11.24 5.01 18.67
CA PHE A 58 10.78 5.90 17.60
C PHE A 58 9.30 5.62 17.28
N GLU A 59 8.41 6.17 18.11
CA GLU A 59 6.96 6.02 17.95
C GLU A 59 6.23 7.33 18.27
N ALA A 60 5.21 7.65 17.48
CA ALA A 60 4.29 8.75 17.74
C ALA A 60 2.90 8.38 17.21
N ASP A 61 1.84 8.77 17.93
CA ASP A 61 0.44 8.58 17.54
C ASP A 61 0.08 7.13 17.14
N GLY A 62 0.71 6.15 17.78
CA GLY A 62 0.49 4.72 17.49
C GLY A 62 1.22 4.20 16.25
N ILE A 63 2.08 4.99 15.65
CA ILE A 63 2.93 4.61 14.51
C ILE A 63 4.35 4.42 15.02
N THR A 64 4.94 3.27 14.69
CA THR A 64 6.36 2.99 14.95
C THR A 64 7.16 3.35 13.70
N PHE A 65 8.17 4.19 13.87
CA PHE A 65 9.07 4.61 12.80
C PHE A 65 10.39 3.84 12.89
N GLU A 66 11.05 3.66 11.76
CA GLU A 66 12.41 3.15 11.73
C GLU A 66 13.38 4.18 12.31
N GLU A 67 14.41 3.72 12.98
CA GLU A 67 15.45 4.62 13.51
C GLU A 67 16.14 5.37 12.36
N PRO A 68 16.31 6.70 12.48
CA PRO A 68 16.97 7.49 11.45
C PRO A 68 18.39 7.01 11.20
N SER A 69 18.68 6.68 9.96
CA SER A 69 20.02 6.33 9.50
C SER A 69 20.32 7.04 8.18
N ASP A 70 21.59 7.17 7.81
CA ASP A 70 21.99 7.75 6.52
C ASP A 70 21.33 7.03 5.35
N ASN A 71 21.10 5.73 5.48
CA ASN A 71 20.43 4.91 4.47
C ASN A 71 18.93 5.23 4.33
N LEU A 72 18.25 5.57 5.43
CA LEU A 72 16.83 5.93 5.42
C LEU A 72 16.58 7.24 4.66
N PHE A 73 17.54 8.16 4.67
CA PHE A 73 17.45 9.44 3.97
C PHE A 73 17.99 9.40 2.53
N SER A 74 18.46 8.25 2.07
CA SER A 74 19.00 8.08 0.73
C SER A 74 17.99 7.44 -0.21
N PHE A 75 17.48 8.19 -1.21
CA PHE A 75 16.56 7.65 -2.22
C PHE A 75 17.19 6.57 -3.13
N ASN A 76 18.54 6.46 -3.14
CA ASN A 76 19.27 5.43 -3.88
C ASN A 76 19.47 4.13 -3.06
N ASN A 77 18.98 4.07 -1.84
CA ASN A 77 19.08 2.91 -0.97
C ASN A 77 17.69 2.27 -0.83
N PRO A 78 17.55 0.93 -0.89
CA PRO A 78 16.26 0.26 -0.69
C PRO A 78 15.52 0.64 0.58
N VAL A 79 16.23 1.00 1.65
CA VAL A 79 15.65 1.43 2.93
C VAL A 79 15.00 2.81 2.83
N GLY A 80 15.66 3.77 2.14
CA GLY A 80 15.17 5.15 2.03
C GLY A 80 14.41 5.43 0.73
N ALA A 81 14.43 4.50 -0.21
CA ALA A 81 13.71 4.66 -1.48
C ALA A 81 12.19 4.55 -1.26
N CYS A 82 11.45 5.34 -2.00
CA CYS A 82 10.00 5.20 -2.02
C CYS A 82 9.61 3.78 -2.46
N PRO A 83 8.83 3.00 -1.69
CA PRO A 83 8.47 1.62 -2.04
C PRO A 83 7.67 1.51 -3.33
N ARG A 84 7.08 2.61 -3.80
CA ARG A 84 6.28 2.64 -5.03
C ARG A 84 7.11 2.88 -6.29
N CYS A 85 8.14 3.72 -6.21
CA CYS A 85 8.96 4.08 -7.38
C CYS A 85 10.43 3.65 -7.24
N GLU A 86 10.81 3.00 -6.12
CA GLU A 86 12.16 2.50 -5.84
C GLU A 86 13.27 3.54 -6.05
N GLY A 87 12.96 4.81 -5.79
CA GLY A 87 13.89 5.93 -5.95
C GLY A 87 13.92 6.56 -7.36
N PHE A 88 13.20 6.00 -8.34
CA PHE A 88 13.20 6.51 -9.71
C PHE A 88 12.34 7.77 -9.93
N GLY A 89 11.57 8.19 -8.93
CA GLY A 89 10.71 9.39 -9.00
C GLY A 89 9.48 9.24 -9.91
N ARG A 90 9.32 8.09 -10.56
CA ARG A 90 8.18 7.76 -11.42
C ARG A 90 7.90 6.26 -11.36
N VAL A 91 6.63 5.91 -11.47
CA VAL A 91 6.19 4.51 -11.50
C VAL A 91 6.03 4.11 -12.96
N VAL A 92 6.67 3.01 -13.34
CA VAL A 92 6.42 2.41 -14.66
C VAL A 92 5.09 1.67 -14.55
N GLY A 93 4.06 2.24 -15.12
CA GLY A 93 2.71 1.66 -15.14
C GLY A 93 2.25 1.35 -16.56
N ILE A 94 1.01 0.87 -16.68
CA ILE A 94 0.36 0.70 -17.98
C ILE A 94 -0.06 2.08 -18.49
N ASP A 95 0.36 2.43 -19.70
CA ASP A 95 0.09 3.71 -20.32
C ASP A 95 -1.25 3.68 -21.08
N GLU A 96 -2.19 4.50 -20.64
CA GLU A 96 -3.51 4.63 -21.26
C GLU A 96 -3.43 4.94 -22.76
N HIS A 97 -2.49 5.79 -23.19
CA HIS A 97 -2.35 6.15 -24.59
C HIS A 97 -1.86 5.00 -25.47
N LEU A 98 -1.10 4.08 -24.89
CA LEU A 98 -0.68 2.85 -25.57
C LEU A 98 -1.80 1.82 -25.64
N VAL A 99 -2.62 1.74 -24.58
CA VAL A 99 -3.76 0.82 -24.51
C VAL A 99 -4.91 1.31 -25.39
N VAL A 100 -5.24 2.60 -25.35
CA VAL A 100 -6.31 3.24 -26.13
C VAL A 100 -5.76 4.40 -26.96
N PRO A 101 -5.02 4.13 -28.03
CA PRO A 101 -4.40 5.18 -28.84
C PRO A 101 -5.40 5.99 -29.64
N ASN A 102 -6.52 5.40 -30.01
CA ASN A 102 -7.61 6.09 -30.71
C ASN A 102 -8.87 6.13 -29.84
N ARG A 103 -9.05 7.23 -29.14
CA ARG A 103 -10.19 7.45 -28.26
C ARG A 103 -11.52 7.68 -28.98
N SER A 104 -11.51 7.83 -30.32
CA SER A 104 -12.75 7.94 -31.12
C SER A 104 -13.39 6.60 -31.39
N LEU A 105 -12.70 5.51 -31.16
CA LEU A 105 -13.25 4.17 -31.26
C LEU A 105 -14.02 3.80 -29.99
N SER A 106 -15.06 2.97 -30.16
CA SER A 106 -15.75 2.31 -29.05
C SER A 106 -15.04 1.04 -28.62
N VAL A 107 -15.43 0.47 -27.47
CA VAL A 107 -14.94 -0.85 -27.05
C VAL A 107 -15.30 -1.91 -28.08
N TYR A 108 -16.51 -1.81 -28.65
CA TYR A 108 -16.96 -2.69 -29.73
C TYR A 108 -16.07 -2.62 -30.97
N ASP A 109 -15.69 -1.41 -31.39
CA ASP A 109 -14.82 -1.17 -32.55
C ASP A 109 -13.33 -1.48 -32.26
N GLY A 110 -13.01 -1.94 -31.06
CA GLY A 110 -11.68 -2.32 -30.65
C GLY A 110 -10.82 -1.13 -30.24
N ALA A 111 -11.35 -0.22 -29.45
CA ALA A 111 -10.57 0.88 -28.84
C ALA A 111 -9.40 0.35 -28.00
N VAL A 112 -9.62 -0.79 -27.30
CA VAL A 112 -8.62 -1.41 -26.42
C VAL A 112 -7.66 -2.28 -27.24
N MET A 113 -6.48 -1.72 -27.53
CA MET A 113 -5.49 -2.37 -28.42
C MET A 113 -4.92 -3.68 -27.88
N CYS A 114 -4.79 -3.80 -26.58
CA CYS A 114 -4.21 -5.00 -25.95
C CYS A 114 -5.15 -6.24 -26.08
N TRP A 115 -6.42 -6.05 -26.37
CA TRP A 115 -7.38 -7.13 -26.60
C TRP A 115 -7.52 -7.53 -28.08
N ARG A 116 -6.80 -6.89 -28.98
CA ARG A 116 -6.82 -7.24 -30.40
C ARG A 116 -6.04 -8.52 -30.71
N GLY A 117 -6.58 -9.32 -31.61
CA GLY A 117 -5.98 -10.57 -32.07
C GLY A 117 -6.83 -11.79 -31.73
N ALA A 118 -6.66 -12.89 -32.48
CA ALA A 118 -7.53 -14.05 -32.44
C ALA A 118 -7.72 -14.69 -31.05
N LYS A 119 -6.66 -14.67 -30.23
CA LYS A 119 -6.69 -15.21 -28.87
C LYS A 119 -7.13 -14.18 -27.81
N LEU A 120 -6.79 -12.91 -28.04
CA LEU A 120 -6.97 -11.86 -27.05
C LEU A 120 -8.36 -11.19 -27.18
N SER A 121 -9.02 -11.32 -28.32
CA SER A 121 -10.40 -10.84 -28.53
C SER A 121 -11.42 -11.48 -27.58
N GLN A 122 -11.08 -12.61 -26.96
CA GLN A 122 -11.90 -13.21 -25.91
C GLN A 122 -12.11 -12.26 -24.72
N TRP A 123 -11.10 -11.47 -24.36
CA TRP A 123 -11.21 -10.46 -23.31
C TRP A 123 -12.23 -9.38 -23.64
N GLN A 124 -12.20 -8.88 -24.89
CA GLN A 124 -13.19 -7.91 -25.36
C GLN A 124 -14.60 -8.47 -25.35
N GLN A 125 -14.79 -9.69 -25.87
CA GLN A 125 -16.10 -10.33 -25.91
C GLN A 125 -16.65 -10.58 -24.51
N GLU A 126 -15.81 -11.07 -23.61
CA GLU A 126 -16.20 -11.36 -22.25
C GLU A 126 -16.48 -10.07 -21.46
N PHE A 127 -15.68 -9.02 -21.69
CA PHE A 127 -15.95 -7.69 -21.12
C PHE A 127 -17.32 -7.18 -21.58
N MET A 128 -17.62 -7.19 -22.88
CA MET A 128 -18.91 -6.72 -23.41
C MET A 128 -20.08 -7.53 -22.84
N ARG A 129 -19.91 -8.84 -22.67
CA ARG A 129 -20.95 -9.71 -22.09
C ARG A 129 -21.28 -9.33 -20.65
N ARG A 130 -20.25 -9.10 -19.83
CA ARG A 130 -20.39 -8.77 -18.39
C ARG A 130 -20.80 -7.32 -18.18
N ALA A 131 -20.25 -6.41 -18.95
CA ALA A 131 -20.52 -4.99 -18.86
C ALA A 131 -21.99 -4.64 -19.20
N ALA A 132 -22.72 -5.53 -19.88
CA ALA A 132 -24.15 -5.39 -20.11
C ALA A 132 -24.97 -5.32 -18.80
N ALA A 133 -24.52 -5.99 -17.73
CA ALA A 133 -25.16 -5.92 -16.42
C ALA A 133 -24.98 -4.57 -15.71
N HIS A 134 -24.04 -3.74 -16.20
CA HIS A 134 -23.72 -2.41 -15.69
C HIS A 134 -24.18 -1.28 -16.60
N ASP A 135 -25.04 -1.56 -17.59
CA ASP A 135 -25.49 -0.61 -18.61
C ASP A 135 -24.32 0.12 -19.30
N PHE A 136 -23.20 -0.58 -19.50
CA PHE A 136 -22.01 -0.02 -20.13
C PHE A 136 -22.25 0.21 -21.63
N PRO A 137 -21.96 1.44 -22.16
CA PRO A 137 -22.25 1.79 -23.55
C PRO A 137 -21.13 1.28 -24.49
N ILE A 138 -21.17 0.01 -24.87
CA ILE A 138 -20.13 -0.65 -25.68
C ILE A 138 -19.89 -0.01 -27.05
N PHE A 139 -20.87 0.73 -27.59
CA PHE A 139 -20.80 1.39 -28.90
C PHE A 139 -20.42 2.87 -28.82
N GLU A 140 -20.38 3.46 -27.60
CA GLU A 140 -19.98 4.85 -27.44
C GLU A 140 -18.45 5.00 -27.57
N PRO A 141 -17.97 6.07 -28.23
CA PRO A 141 -16.55 6.38 -28.29
C PRO A 141 -15.94 6.50 -26.91
N TYR A 142 -14.70 6.03 -26.74
CA TYR A 142 -13.98 6.03 -25.46
C TYR A 142 -13.95 7.41 -24.79
N TYR A 143 -13.76 8.50 -25.55
CA TYR A 143 -13.71 9.85 -25.02
C TYR A 143 -15.03 10.36 -24.43
N LYS A 144 -16.15 9.67 -24.70
CA LYS A 144 -17.47 10.00 -24.16
C LYS A 144 -17.84 9.22 -22.89
N LEU A 145 -17.04 8.24 -22.51
CA LEU A 145 -17.28 7.46 -21.30
C LEU A 145 -17.26 8.35 -20.07
N THR A 146 -18.22 8.15 -19.19
CA THR A 146 -18.23 8.78 -17.88
C THR A 146 -17.09 8.26 -17.00
N PRO A 147 -16.68 8.98 -15.96
CA PRO A 147 -15.65 8.48 -15.03
C PRO A 147 -15.95 7.10 -14.45
N ALA A 148 -17.20 6.83 -14.11
CA ALA A 148 -17.60 5.51 -13.58
C ALA A 148 -17.50 4.39 -14.63
N GLN A 149 -17.84 4.68 -15.89
CA GLN A 149 -17.70 3.74 -17.01
C GLN A 149 -16.23 3.51 -17.36
N HIS A 150 -15.42 4.56 -17.30
CA HIS A 150 -13.97 4.47 -17.47
C HIS A 150 -13.36 3.59 -16.36
N ASP A 151 -13.76 3.82 -15.12
CA ASP A 151 -13.29 3.05 -13.97
C ASP A 151 -13.67 1.56 -14.10
N LEU A 152 -14.90 1.25 -14.53
CA LEU A 152 -15.33 -0.11 -14.81
C LEU A 152 -14.49 -0.79 -15.89
N LEU A 153 -14.16 -0.09 -16.97
CA LEU A 153 -13.34 -0.61 -18.06
C LEU A 153 -11.90 -0.89 -17.62
N TRP A 154 -11.35 -0.02 -16.78
CA TRP A 154 -9.97 -0.13 -16.32
C TRP A 154 -9.82 -1.08 -15.12
N HIS A 155 -10.61 -0.91 -14.10
CA HIS A 155 -10.42 -1.58 -12.81
C HIS A 155 -11.42 -2.70 -12.55
N GLY A 156 -12.45 -2.83 -13.39
CA GLY A 156 -13.49 -3.84 -13.19
C GLY A 156 -14.51 -3.42 -12.12
N GLY A 157 -15.27 -4.40 -11.64
CA GLY A 157 -16.32 -4.18 -10.65
C GLY A 157 -17.09 -5.45 -10.29
N PRO A 158 -18.14 -5.34 -9.49
CA PRO A 158 -18.93 -6.49 -9.07
C PRO A 158 -19.45 -7.30 -10.27
N GLY A 159 -19.20 -8.60 -10.28
CA GLY A 159 -19.64 -9.50 -11.37
C GLY A 159 -18.74 -9.50 -12.62
N MET A 160 -17.61 -8.79 -12.59
CA MET A 160 -16.62 -8.78 -13.68
C MET A 160 -15.59 -9.92 -13.58
N ALA A 161 -15.57 -10.68 -12.48
CA ALA A 161 -14.60 -11.76 -12.27
C ALA A 161 -14.71 -12.85 -13.35
N TRP A 162 -13.55 -13.30 -13.85
CA TRP A 162 -13.47 -14.43 -14.78
C TRP A 162 -13.89 -15.73 -14.08
N GLU A 163 -14.63 -16.61 -14.74
CA GLU A 163 -15.16 -17.83 -14.11
C GLU A 163 -14.07 -18.84 -13.68
N GLU A 164 -12.92 -18.81 -14.32
CA GLU A 164 -11.80 -19.74 -14.11
C GLU A 164 -10.60 -19.12 -13.38
N GLY A 165 -10.73 -17.92 -12.82
CA GLY A 165 -9.59 -17.26 -12.16
C GLY A 165 -9.97 -16.07 -11.28
N ASP A 166 -9.05 -15.70 -10.38
CA ASP A 166 -9.19 -14.58 -9.45
C ASP A 166 -8.96 -13.20 -10.13
N VAL A 167 -9.27 -13.06 -11.42
CA VAL A 167 -8.97 -11.85 -12.19
C VAL A 167 -10.24 -11.29 -12.79
N ASP A 168 -10.46 -9.99 -12.65
CA ASP A 168 -11.58 -9.30 -13.29
C ASP A 168 -11.36 -9.16 -14.80
N VAL A 169 -12.45 -9.23 -15.57
CA VAL A 169 -12.46 -8.99 -17.01
C VAL A 169 -12.46 -7.48 -17.26
N CYS A 170 -11.29 -6.87 -17.12
CA CYS A 170 -11.03 -5.45 -17.29
C CYS A 170 -9.60 -5.25 -17.82
N ILE A 171 -9.18 -4.02 -18.05
CA ILE A 171 -7.84 -3.74 -18.57
C ILE A 171 -6.78 -4.14 -17.55
N ASP A 172 -6.91 -3.74 -16.28
CA ASP A 172 -5.97 -4.11 -15.22
C ASP A 172 -5.92 -5.62 -14.99
N GLY A 173 -7.07 -6.28 -15.00
CA GLY A 173 -7.14 -7.73 -14.87
C GLY A 173 -6.42 -8.46 -16.01
N PHE A 174 -6.52 -7.95 -17.25
CA PHE A 174 -5.75 -8.46 -18.37
C PHE A 174 -4.23 -8.37 -18.14
N PHE A 175 -3.74 -7.21 -17.69
CA PHE A 175 -2.32 -7.03 -17.42
C PHE A 175 -1.87 -7.84 -16.21
N HIS A 176 -2.69 -7.97 -15.19
CA HIS A 176 -2.40 -8.84 -14.04
C HIS A 176 -2.27 -10.31 -14.46
N ALA A 177 -3.14 -10.81 -15.32
CA ALA A 177 -3.02 -12.16 -15.88
C ALA A 177 -1.74 -12.36 -16.70
N LEU A 178 -1.28 -11.32 -17.43
CA LEU A 178 0.01 -11.35 -18.12
C LEU A 178 1.19 -11.36 -17.14
N GLU A 179 1.11 -10.64 -16.03
CA GLU A 179 2.14 -10.61 -15.00
C GLU A 179 2.27 -11.95 -14.27
N GLN A 180 1.17 -12.59 -13.92
CA GLN A 180 1.16 -13.95 -13.38
C GLN A 180 1.82 -14.94 -14.34
N GLY A 181 1.64 -14.74 -15.64
CA GLY A 181 2.25 -15.54 -16.71
C GLY A 181 3.60 -15.00 -17.22
N ALA A 182 4.29 -14.13 -16.47
CA ALA A 182 5.52 -13.46 -16.94
C ALA A 182 6.73 -14.40 -17.16
N TYR A 183 6.65 -15.65 -16.73
CA TYR A 183 7.63 -16.68 -17.10
C TYR A 183 7.66 -16.95 -18.63
N LYS A 184 6.55 -16.65 -19.35
CA LYS A 184 6.47 -16.75 -20.81
C LYS A 184 7.03 -15.48 -21.45
N ILE A 185 7.96 -15.62 -22.38
CA ILE A 185 8.60 -14.50 -23.10
C ILE A 185 7.56 -13.62 -23.79
N GLN A 186 6.51 -14.22 -24.37
CA GLN A 186 5.43 -13.50 -25.06
C GLN A 186 4.69 -12.52 -24.14
N ASN A 187 4.40 -12.90 -22.89
CA ASN A 187 3.74 -12.05 -21.91
C ASN A 187 4.63 -10.88 -21.50
N ARG A 188 5.93 -11.11 -21.32
CA ARG A 188 6.89 -10.03 -21.02
C ARG A 188 7.00 -9.00 -22.16
N VAL A 189 7.01 -9.46 -23.40
CA VAL A 189 7.02 -8.58 -24.57
C VAL A 189 5.72 -7.76 -24.64
N MET A 190 4.58 -8.40 -24.34
CA MET A 190 3.28 -7.71 -24.30
C MET A 190 3.26 -6.64 -23.20
N LEU A 191 3.66 -6.96 -21.99
CA LEU A 191 3.77 -6.01 -20.88
C LEU A 191 4.69 -4.83 -21.23
N ALA A 192 5.85 -5.10 -21.79
CA ALA A 192 6.81 -4.07 -22.17
C ALA A 192 6.25 -3.09 -23.23
N ARG A 193 5.36 -3.58 -24.12
CA ARG A 193 4.74 -2.76 -25.18
C ARG A 193 3.80 -1.70 -24.61
N TYR A 194 3.11 -1.98 -23.50
CA TYR A 194 2.08 -1.11 -22.92
C TYR A 194 2.55 -0.38 -21.67
N ARG A 195 3.78 -0.59 -21.22
CA ARG A 195 4.36 0.16 -20.10
C ARG A 195 4.88 1.50 -20.60
N GLY A 196 4.34 2.58 -20.00
CA GLY A 196 4.78 3.95 -20.19
C GLY A 196 5.74 4.41 -19.10
N LYS A 197 6.40 5.57 -19.35
CA LYS A 197 7.28 6.24 -18.35
C LYS A 197 6.51 7.34 -17.65
#